data_0afa435ad21711994e146990c720e2a7
#
_entry.id   0afa435ad21711994e146990c720e2a7
#
_cell.length_a   1.000
_cell.length_b   1.000
_cell.length_c   1.000
_cell.angle_alpha   90.00
_cell.angle_beta   90.00
_cell.angle_gamma   90.00
#
_symmetry.space_group_name_H-M   'P 1'
#
loop_
_entity.id
_entity.type
_entity.pdbx_description
1 polymer ?
#
loop_
_entity_poly.entity_id
_entity_poly.type
_entity_poly.pdbx_seq_one_letter_code
_entity_poly.pdbx_strand_id
1 'polypeptide(L)'
;VGSEMCIRDRDKSTDDAVEKVAMMWRSAEMRIDTMTPEHHDKVMAAVSHLPHLIAYSIVGTVADLEGYEKKEIIKYSASGFRDFTRIAGSDPTMWRDILLNNKGTILELIQRFVEDLIALERNIRWDEGDRLFELFSRTQKIRKEVIDAKQDQPEHEKRILSELNKDKN
;
A
#
# COMPACT_ATOMS: atom_id res chain seq x y z
N VAL A 1 12.82 3.75 3.46
CA VAL A 1 11.90 3.54 4.59
C VAL A 1 11.22 4.88 4.80
N GLY A 2 9.90 4.94 4.64
CA GLY A 2 9.16 6.18 4.84
C GLY A 2 9.35 6.70 6.27
N SER A 3 9.53 8.00 6.41
CA SER A 3 9.68 8.71 7.69
C SER A 3 8.31 9.09 8.28
N GLU A 4 7.28 8.32 7.99
CA GLU A 4 5.92 8.59 8.41
C GLU A 4 5.54 7.66 9.58
N MET A 5 5.00 8.25 10.64
CA MET A 5 4.48 7.51 11.78
C MET A 5 3.04 7.92 12.02
N CYS A 6 2.13 6.94 11.92
CA CYS A 6 0.74 7.14 12.31
C CYS A 6 0.59 6.93 13.81
N ILE A 7 0.13 7.95 14.54
CA ILE A 7 -0.23 7.84 15.94
C ILE A 7 -1.73 7.63 16.01
N ARG A 8 -2.11 6.44 16.50
CA ARG A 8 -3.51 6.13 16.80
C ARG A 8 -3.83 6.65 18.20
N ASP A 9 -4.67 7.68 18.27
CA ASP A 9 -5.20 8.15 19.54
C ASP A 9 -6.35 7.24 20.02
N ARG A 10 -6.47 7.08 21.32
CA ARG A 10 -7.56 6.36 21.98
C ARG A 10 -8.31 7.33 22.88
N ASP A 11 -9.62 7.16 23.04
CA ASP A 11 -10.51 7.99 23.86
C ASP A 11 -10.03 8.23 25.31
N LYS A 12 -9.08 7.42 25.77
CA LYS A 12 -8.48 7.52 27.12
C LYS A 12 -7.10 8.16 27.16
N SER A 13 -6.55 8.56 26.02
CA SER A 13 -5.25 9.25 25.99
C SER A 13 -5.45 10.72 26.35
N THR A 14 -4.57 11.24 27.22
CA THR A 14 -4.56 12.67 27.52
C THR A 14 -3.79 13.44 26.45
N ASP A 15 -4.17 14.70 26.20
CA ASP A 15 -3.49 15.57 25.22
C ASP A 15 -1.99 15.68 25.54
N ASP A 16 -1.62 15.74 26.82
CA ASP A 16 -0.22 15.76 27.28
C ASP A 16 0.54 14.49 26.89
N ALA A 17 -0.09 13.32 26.98
CA ALA A 17 0.53 12.05 26.57
C ALA A 17 0.71 11.98 25.05
N VAL A 18 -0.28 12.43 24.29
CA VAL A 18 -0.22 12.50 22.82
C VAL A 18 0.91 13.45 22.38
N GLU A 19 0.99 14.63 22.99
CA GLU A 19 2.03 15.61 22.64
C GLU A 19 3.44 15.14 23.01
N LYS A 20 3.61 14.45 24.13
CA LYS A 20 4.92 13.84 24.51
C LYS A 20 5.39 12.83 23.46
N VAL A 21 4.50 11.95 23.00
CA VAL A 21 4.80 10.98 21.96
C VAL A 21 5.09 11.69 20.63
N ALA A 22 4.30 12.71 20.30
CA ALA A 22 4.50 13.52 19.11
C ALA A 22 5.87 14.22 19.11
N MET A 23 6.25 14.82 20.23
CA MET A 23 7.58 15.46 20.36
C MET A 23 8.72 14.45 20.19
N MET A 24 8.59 13.25 20.77
CA MET A 24 9.59 12.19 20.60
C MET A 24 9.81 11.86 19.13
N TRP A 25 8.76 11.67 18.36
CA TRP A 25 8.87 11.33 16.94
C TRP A 25 9.31 12.53 16.07
N ARG A 26 8.87 13.76 16.40
CA ARG A 26 9.36 14.99 15.75
C ARG A 26 10.86 15.18 15.95
N SER A 27 11.40 14.79 17.13
CA SER A 27 12.85 14.85 17.39
C SER A 27 13.66 13.89 16.52
N ALA A 28 13.01 12.83 16.01
CA ALA A 28 13.56 11.91 15.02
C ALA A 28 13.25 12.33 13.56
N GLU A 29 12.86 13.60 13.35
CA GLU A 29 12.51 14.18 12.03
C GLU A 29 11.34 13.45 11.31
N MET A 30 10.46 12.79 12.07
CA MET A 30 9.29 12.12 11.49
C MET A 30 8.11 13.06 11.36
N ARG A 31 7.38 12.92 10.25
CA ARG A 31 6.09 13.57 10.08
C ARG A 31 5.03 12.84 10.91
N ILE A 32 4.17 13.62 11.56
CA ILE A 32 3.10 13.11 12.41
C ILE A 32 1.77 13.58 11.86
N ASP A 33 0.90 12.63 11.57
CA ASP A 33 -0.50 12.87 11.23
C ASP A 33 -1.37 12.27 12.35
N THR A 34 -2.35 13.06 12.81
CA THR A 34 -3.32 12.64 13.83
C THR A 34 -4.66 12.36 13.17
N MET A 35 -5.24 11.21 13.47
CA MET A 35 -6.53 10.81 12.91
C MET A 35 -7.29 9.93 13.90
N THR A 36 -8.62 9.82 13.72
CA THR A 36 -9.42 8.90 14.53
C THR A 36 -9.05 7.45 14.23
N PRO A 37 -9.25 6.51 15.18
CA PRO A 37 -9.02 5.09 14.97
C PRO A 37 -9.75 4.54 13.73
N GLU A 38 -11.00 4.94 13.54
CA GLU A 38 -11.83 4.49 12.40
C GLU A 38 -11.28 5.00 11.07
N HIS A 39 -10.79 6.25 11.04
CA HIS A 39 -10.18 6.81 9.84
C HIS A 39 -8.85 6.14 9.54
N HIS A 40 -8.01 5.95 10.56
CA HIS A 40 -6.76 5.20 10.44
C HIS A 40 -7.00 3.80 9.86
N ASP A 41 -7.96 3.05 10.42
CA ASP A 41 -8.24 1.69 10.00
C ASP A 41 -8.70 1.63 8.54
N LYS A 42 -9.50 2.59 8.06
CA LYS A 42 -9.91 2.71 6.65
C LYS A 42 -8.74 3.05 5.73
N VAL A 43 -7.93 4.04 6.09
CA VAL A 43 -6.78 4.44 5.28
C VAL A 43 -5.77 3.30 5.19
N MET A 44 -5.38 2.72 6.34
CA MET A 44 -4.40 1.63 6.37
C MET A 44 -4.90 0.37 5.67
N ALA A 45 -6.19 0.06 5.76
CA ALA A 45 -6.78 -1.04 5.02
C ALA A 45 -6.57 -0.88 3.51
N ALA A 46 -6.77 0.31 2.97
CA ALA A 46 -6.66 0.58 1.54
C ALA A 46 -5.20 0.65 1.06
N VAL A 47 -4.32 1.36 1.78
CA VAL A 47 -2.97 1.67 1.29
C VAL A 47 -1.89 0.69 1.75
N SER A 48 -2.19 -0.14 2.77
CA SER A 48 -1.23 -1.07 3.36
C SER A 48 -1.76 -2.50 3.42
N HIS A 49 -2.90 -2.74 4.07
CA HIS A 49 -3.35 -4.11 4.36
C HIS A 49 -3.78 -4.86 3.10
N LEU A 50 -4.60 -4.24 2.24
CA LEU A 50 -5.04 -4.84 0.98
C LEU A 50 -3.85 -5.13 0.05
N PRO A 51 -2.89 -4.22 -0.21
CA PRO A 51 -1.70 -4.53 -0.99
C PRO A 51 -0.91 -5.75 -0.48
N HIS A 52 -0.70 -5.87 0.83
CA HIS A 52 0.00 -7.02 1.41
C HIS A 52 -0.78 -8.32 1.22
N LEU A 53 -2.09 -8.29 1.47
CA LEU A 53 -2.95 -9.45 1.26
C LEU A 53 -2.91 -9.93 -0.20
N ILE A 54 -2.98 -9.00 -1.16
CA ILE A 54 -2.87 -9.33 -2.59
C ILE A 54 -1.49 -9.91 -2.91
N ALA A 55 -0.41 -9.35 -2.37
CA ALA A 55 0.94 -9.86 -2.58
C ALA A 55 1.09 -11.30 -2.04
N TYR A 56 0.60 -11.60 -0.85
CA TYR A 56 0.57 -12.96 -0.31
C TYR A 56 -0.27 -13.90 -1.20
N SER A 57 -1.45 -13.45 -1.65
CA SER A 57 -2.34 -14.24 -2.50
C SER A 57 -1.69 -14.57 -3.85
N ILE A 58 -1.06 -13.62 -4.52
CA ILE A 58 -0.38 -13.84 -5.80
C ILE A 58 0.76 -14.85 -5.64
N VAL A 59 1.57 -14.73 -4.58
CA VAL A 59 2.65 -15.70 -4.31
C VAL A 59 2.08 -17.09 -4.09
N GLY A 60 1.00 -17.22 -3.30
CA GLY A 60 0.30 -18.50 -3.10
C GLY A 60 -0.23 -19.08 -4.40
N THR A 61 -0.99 -18.29 -5.18
CA THR A 61 -1.53 -18.72 -6.47
C THR A 61 -0.46 -19.25 -7.41
N VAL A 62 0.67 -18.52 -7.52
CA VAL A 62 1.79 -18.92 -8.38
C VAL A 62 2.51 -20.16 -7.83
N ALA A 63 2.61 -20.29 -6.50
CA ALA A 63 3.24 -21.44 -5.85
C ALA A 63 2.44 -22.75 -6.02
N ASP A 64 1.13 -22.63 -6.16
CA ASP A 64 0.21 -23.77 -6.32
C ASP A 64 0.07 -24.25 -7.78
N LEU A 65 0.69 -23.55 -8.74
CA LEU A 65 0.78 -24.02 -10.12
C LEU A 65 1.61 -25.30 -10.20
N GLU A 66 1.15 -26.28 -10.98
CA GLU A 66 1.73 -27.63 -11.01
C GLU A 66 3.06 -27.71 -11.78
N GLY A 67 4.01 -28.48 -11.25
CA GLY A 67 5.11 -29.08 -11.99
C GLY A 67 6.18 -28.13 -12.54
N TYR A 68 6.38 -28.14 -13.83
CA TYR A 68 7.44 -27.43 -14.56
C TYR A 68 7.36 -25.89 -14.39
N GLU A 69 6.15 -25.37 -14.33
CA GLU A 69 5.88 -23.94 -14.32
C GLU A 69 6.45 -23.25 -13.10
N LYS A 70 6.47 -23.89 -11.94
CA LYS A 70 7.01 -23.29 -10.70
C LYS A 70 8.50 -22.93 -10.80
N LYS A 71 9.32 -23.82 -11.37
CA LYS A 71 10.76 -23.57 -11.53
C LYS A 71 11.02 -22.48 -12.58
N GLU A 72 10.22 -22.47 -13.64
CA GLU A 72 10.29 -21.47 -14.68
C GLU A 72 9.83 -20.11 -14.19
N ILE A 73 8.76 -20.03 -13.43
CA ILE A 73 8.27 -18.78 -12.83
C ILE A 73 9.33 -18.16 -11.93
N ILE A 74 9.97 -18.96 -11.07
CA ILE A 74 11.07 -18.47 -10.23
C ILE A 74 12.23 -17.95 -11.09
N LYS A 75 12.60 -18.71 -12.13
CA LYS A 75 13.70 -18.38 -13.05
C LYS A 75 13.46 -17.12 -13.86
N TYR A 76 12.21 -16.96 -14.34
CA TYR A 76 11.80 -15.82 -15.19
C TYR A 76 11.09 -14.72 -14.42
N SER A 77 11.13 -14.77 -13.09
CA SER A 77 10.58 -13.74 -12.22
C SER A 77 11.25 -12.39 -12.50
N ALA A 78 10.60 -11.60 -13.36
CA ALA A 78 11.05 -10.27 -13.74
C ALA A 78 10.86 -9.25 -12.60
N SER A 79 11.39 -8.05 -12.77
CA SER A 79 11.32 -6.96 -11.79
C SER A 79 9.89 -6.73 -11.27
N GLY A 80 8.89 -6.71 -12.15
CA GLY A 80 7.49 -6.45 -11.77
C GLY A 80 6.95 -7.43 -10.74
N PHE A 81 7.13 -8.76 -10.93
CA PHE A 81 6.70 -9.76 -9.96
C PHE A 81 7.50 -9.63 -8.65
N ARG A 82 8.80 -9.51 -8.74
CA ARG A 82 9.72 -9.42 -7.60
C ARG A 82 9.45 -8.18 -6.74
N ASP A 83 9.29 -7.02 -7.39
CA ASP A 83 9.07 -5.77 -6.69
C ASP A 83 7.69 -5.74 -6.04
N PHE A 84 6.65 -6.19 -6.73
CA PHE A 84 5.29 -6.26 -6.20
C PHE A 84 5.17 -7.27 -5.04
N THR A 85 5.77 -8.47 -5.16
CA THR A 85 5.67 -9.52 -4.15
C THR A 85 6.69 -9.38 -3.02
N ARG A 86 7.60 -8.41 -3.07
CA ARG A 86 8.59 -8.14 -2.01
C ARG A 86 7.96 -8.04 -0.63
N ILE A 87 6.79 -7.40 -0.55
CA ILE A 87 6.08 -7.19 0.71
C ILE A 87 5.47 -8.49 1.29
N ALA A 88 5.28 -9.54 0.49
CA ALA A 88 4.87 -10.86 0.98
C ALA A 88 5.97 -11.61 1.76
N GLY A 89 7.20 -11.08 1.79
CA GLY A 89 8.28 -11.56 2.66
C GLY A 89 8.23 -11.03 4.10
N SER A 90 7.20 -10.30 4.48
CA SER A 90 7.01 -9.74 5.82
C SER A 90 6.61 -10.81 6.84
N ASP A 91 6.74 -10.50 8.14
CA ASP A 91 6.43 -11.43 9.23
C ASP A 91 4.95 -11.88 9.20
N PRO A 92 4.67 -13.20 9.11
CA PRO A 92 3.31 -13.70 8.98
C PRO A 92 2.47 -13.54 10.25
N THR A 93 3.09 -13.53 11.43
CA THR A 93 2.40 -13.33 12.70
C THR A 93 1.87 -11.90 12.79
N MET A 94 2.73 -10.94 12.48
CA MET A 94 2.36 -9.53 12.45
C MET A 94 1.20 -9.28 11.47
N TRP A 95 1.27 -9.81 10.24
CA TRP A 95 0.23 -9.61 9.24
C TRP A 95 -1.08 -10.30 9.57
N ARG A 96 -1.03 -11.51 10.14
CA ARG A 96 -2.21 -12.17 10.68
C ARG A 96 -2.93 -11.27 11.68
N ASP A 97 -2.18 -10.72 12.63
CA ASP A 97 -2.76 -9.93 13.72
C ASP A 97 -3.28 -8.57 13.20
N ILE A 98 -2.59 -7.92 12.27
CA ILE A 98 -3.07 -6.70 11.61
C ILE A 98 -4.41 -6.95 10.90
N LEU A 99 -4.50 -8.00 10.08
CA LEU A 99 -5.72 -8.30 9.31
C LEU A 99 -6.90 -8.66 10.23
N LEU A 100 -6.66 -9.43 11.30
CA LEU A 100 -7.70 -9.81 12.24
C LEU A 100 -8.18 -8.62 13.09
N ASN A 101 -7.30 -7.69 13.45
CA ASN A 101 -7.66 -6.49 14.21
C ASN A 101 -8.45 -5.47 13.37
N ASN A 102 -8.24 -5.42 12.06
CA ASN A 102 -8.98 -4.55 11.13
C ASN A 102 -9.97 -5.34 10.25
N LYS A 103 -10.51 -6.43 10.77
CA LYS A 103 -11.30 -7.42 10.04
C LYS A 103 -12.47 -6.81 9.28
N GLY A 104 -13.25 -5.93 9.91
CA GLY A 104 -14.45 -5.36 9.29
C GLY A 104 -14.12 -4.60 8.01
N THR A 105 -13.24 -3.63 8.11
CA THR A 105 -12.83 -2.77 6.99
C THR A 105 -12.14 -3.55 5.88
N ILE A 106 -11.27 -4.51 6.24
CA ILE A 106 -10.55 -5.27 5.22
C ILE A 106 -11.47 -6.23 4.44
N LEU A 107 -12.50 -6.80 5.07
CA LEU A 107 -13.47 -7.64 4.38
C LEU A 107 -14.29 -6.86 3.35
N GLU A 108 -14.70 -5.62 3.66
CA GLU A 108 -15.39 -4.74 2.71
C GLU A 108 -14.50 -4.44 1.49
N LEU A 109 -13.22 -4.14 1.72
CA LEU A 109 -12.27 -3.88 0.63
C LEU A 109 -11.94 -5.12 -0.20
N ILE A 110 -11.82 -6.29 0.43
CA ILE A 110 -11.63 -7.56 -0.28
C ILE A 110 -12.82 -7.84 -1.18
N GLN A 111 -14.03 -7.68 -0.68
CA GLN A 111 -15.24 -7.88 -1.49
C GLN A 111 -15.21 -6.98 -2.72
N ARG A 112 -14.96 -5.70 -2.54
CA ARG A 112 -14.85 -4.74 -3.65
C ARG A 112 -13.76 -5.12 -4.64
N PHE A 113 -12.58 -5.50 -4.15
CA PHE A 113 -11.47 -5.91 -5.01
C PHE A 113 -11.80 -7.18 -5.82
N VAL A 114 -12.50 -8.14 -5.22
CA VAL A 114 -12.95 -9.35 -5.92
C VAL A 114 -13.96 -8.98 -7.02
N GLU A 115 -14.91 -8.09 -6.75
CA GLU A 115 -15.85 -7.60 -7.76
C GLU A 115 -15.12 -6.93 -8.94
N ASP A 116 -14.13 -6.09 -8.66
CA ASP A 116 -13.30 -5.44 -9.68
C ASP A 116 -12.48 -6.47 -10.50
N LEU A 117 -11.94 -7.53 -9.86
CA LEU A 117 -11.25 -8.62 -10.55
C LEU A 117 -12.17 -9.44 -11.43
N ILE A 118 -13.39 -9.74 -10.98
CA ILE A 118 -14.39 -10.45 -11.79
C ILE A 118 -14.79 -9.61 -13.01
N ALA A 119 -14.94 -8.30 -12.85
CA ALA A 119 -15.21 -7.40 -13.97
C ALA A 119 -14.05 -7.38 -14.97
N LEU A 120 -12.81 -7.35 -14.50
CA LEU A 120 -11.61 -7.41 -15.33
C LEU A 120 -11.51 -8.74 -16.08
N GLU A 121 -11.71 -9.86 -15.38
CA GLU A 121 -11.72 -11.21 -15.97
C GLU A 121 -12.77 -11.32 -17.08
N ARG A 122 -13.98 -10.77 -16.86
CA ARG A 122 -15.03 -10.75 -17.87
C ARG A 122 -14.60 -9.96 -19.11
N ASN A 123 -14.00 -8.78 -18.94
CA ASN A 123 -13.52 -7.98 -20.06
C ASN A 123 -12.45 -8.71 -20.90
N ILE A 124 -11.57 -9.46 -20.23
CA ILE A 124 -10.58 -10.30 -20.91
C ILE A 124 -11.26 -11.47 -21.65
N ARG A 125 -12.20 -12.15 -20.99
CA ARG A 125 -12.92 -13.30 -21.56
C ARG A 125 -13.68 -12.98 -22.85
N TRP A 126 -14.21 -11.77 -22.92
CA TRP A 126 -15.04 -11.31 -24.04
C TRP A 126 -14.31 -10.38 -25.00
N ASP A 127 -12.96 -10.31 -24.92
CA ASP A 127 -12.12 -9.46 -25.78
C ASP A 127 -12.54 -7.98 -25.80
N GLU A 128 -13.06 -7.46 -24.66
CA GLU A 128 -13.50 -6.07 -24.52
C GLU A 128 -12.31 -5.11 -24.35
N GLY A 129 -11.45 -5.01 -25.38
CA GLY A 129 -10.20 -4.25 -25.36
C GLY A 129 -10.37 -2.78 -24.99
N ASP A 130 -11.43 -2.12 -25.47
CA ASP A 130 -11.69 -0.71 -25.18
C ASP A 130 -11.95 -0.48 -23.67
N ARG A 131 -12.69 -1.35 -23.04
CA ARG A 131 -12.93 -1.27 -21.58
C ARG A 131 -11.66 -1.49 -20.77
N LEU A 132 -10.81 -2.42 -21.21
CA LEU A 132 -9.49 -2.61 -20.58
C LEU A 132 -8.63 -1.37 -20.73
N PHE A 133 -8.60 -0.78 -21.93
CA PHE A 133 -7.85 0.44 -22.20
C PHE A 133 -8.34 1.62 -21.34
N GLU A 134 -9.64 1.82 -21.22
CA GLU A 134 -10.22 2.87 -20.39
C GLU A 134 -9.85 2.70 -18.91
N LEU A 135 -9.97 1.47 -18.38
CA LEU A 135 -9.61 1.15 -16.99
C LEU A 135 -8.12 1.45 -16.74
N PHE A 136 -7.25 0.94 -17.60
CA PHE A 136 -5.81 1.11 -17.45
C PHE A 136 -5.38 2.57 -17.61
N SER A 137 -5.97 3.30 -18.54
CA SER A 137 -5.69 4.72 -18.74
C SER A 137 -6.10 5.55 -17.51
N ARG A 138 -7.27 5.25 -16.94
CA ARG A 138 -7.73 5.90 -15.71
C ARG A 138 -6.77 5.63 -14.54
N THR A 139 -6.40 4.37 -14.33
CA THR A 139 -5.52 3.98 -13.21
C THR A 139 -4.11 4.52 -13.40
N GLN A 140 -3.59 4.55 -14.63
CA GLN A 140 -2.30 5.18 -14.95
C GLN A 140 -2.30 6.67 -14.59
N LYS A 141 -3.39 7.39 -14.90
CA LYS A 141 -3.52 8.81 -14.54
C LYS A 141 -3.48 9.01 -13.02
N ILE A 142 -4.24 8.20 -12.27
CA ILE A 142 -4.23 8.25 -10.80
C ILE A 142 -2.82 7.96 -10.26
N ARG A 143 -2.13 6.94 -10.80
CA ARG A 143 -0.76 6.65 -10.39
C ARG A 143 0.20 7.81 -10.65
N LYS A 144 0.02 8.50 -11.78
CA LYS A 144 0.81 9.71 -12.08
C LYS A 144 0.56 10.81 -11.06
N GLU A 145 -0.68 11.05 -10.68
CA GLU A 145 -1.03 12.05 -9.65
C GLU A 145 -0.35 11.71 -8.29
N VAL A 146 -0.28 10.42 -7.93
CA VAL A 146 0.44 9.97 -6.70
C VAL A 146 1.94 10.27 -6.79
N ILE A 147 2.56 10.04 -7.96
CA ILE A 147 3.98 10.36 -8.18
C ILE A 147 4.21 11.87 -8.14
N ASP A 148 3.37 12.63 -8.82
CA ASP A 148 3.48 14.10 -8.88
C ASP A 148 3.29 14.73 -7.49
N ALA A 149 2.51 14.10 -6.62
CA ALA A 149 2.39 14.46 -5.20
C ALA A 149 3.63 14.08 -4.37
N LYS A 150 4.65 13.45 -4.98
CA LYS A 150 5.91 13.03 -4.34
C LYS A 150 5.72 12.15 -3.11
N GLN A 151 4.66 11.35 -3.09
CA GLN A 151 4.36 10.44 -1.97
C GLN A 151 5.37 9.28 -1.87
N ASP A 152 6.05 8.97 -2.97
CA ASP A 152 7.06 7.93 -3.10
C ASP A 152 8.49 8.40 -2.74
N GLN A 153 8.67 9.70 -2.45
CA GLN A 153 9.97 10.26 -2.08
C GLN A 153 10.10 10.41 -0.56
N PRO A 154 11.22 10.02 0.05
CA PRO A 154 11.52 10.33 1.45
C PRO A 154 11.46 11.85 1.72
N GLU A 155 10.93 12.25 2.86
CA GLU A 155 10.83 13.68 3.24
C GLU A 155 12.20 14.38 3.21
N HIS A 156 13.26 13.67 3.56
CA HIS A 156 14.62 14.17 3.47
C HIS A 156 15.01 14.60 2.04
N GLU A 157 14.67 13.80 1.02
CA GLU A 157 14.93 14.15 -0.38
C GLU A 157 14.08 15.33 -0.84
N LYS A 158 12.82 15.40 -0.41
CA LYS A 158 11.94 16.55 -0.69
C LYS A 158 12.52 17.85 -0.12
N ARG A 159 13.09 17.80 1.08
CA ARG A 159 13.71 18.97 1.72
C ARG A 159 14.96 19.42 0.97
N ILE A 160 15.87 18.50 0.63
CA ILE A 160 17.07 18.80 -0.16
C ILE A 160 16.70 19.43 -1.50
N LEU A 161 15.74 18.84 -2.23
CA LEU A 161 15.28 19.38 -3.51
C LEU A 161 14.64 20.77 -3.37
N SER A 162 13.93 21.02 -2.27
CA SER A 162 13.34 22.34 -2.00
C SER A 162 14.40 23.40 -1.67
N GLU A 163 15.46 23.05 -0.97
CA GLU A 163 16.59 23.91 -0.65
C GLU A 163 17.42 24.24 -1.91
N LEU A 164 17.74 23.25 -2.72
CA LEU A 164 18.46 23.43 -3.99
C LEU A 164 17.69 24.30 -5.01
N ASN A 165 16.37 24.31 -4.96
CA ASN A 165 15.55 25.15 -5.84
C ASN A 165 15.40 26.60 -5.34
N LYS A 166 15.62 26.86 -4.03
CA LYS A 166 15.65 28.23 -3.48
C LYS A 166 16.93 28.97 -3.85
N ASP A 167 18.03 28.26 -4.03
CA ASP A 167 19.32 28.86 -4.40
C ASP A 167 19.44 29.18 -5.91
N LYS A 168 18.42 28.85 -6.70
CA LYS A 168 18.37 29.08 -8.15
C LYS A 168 17.47 30.26 -8.58
N ASN A 169 16.80 30.89 -7.63
CA ASN A 169 15.99 32.09 -7.83
C ASN A 169 16.57 33.29 -7.06
#